data_675ae9212a1284daa2af2f122bcad078
#
_entry.id   675ae9212a1284daa2af2f122bcad078
#
_cell.length_a   1.000
_cell.length_b   1.000
_cell.length_c   1.000
_cell.angle_alpha   90.00
_cell.angle_beta   90.00
_cell.angle_gamma   90.00
#
_symmetry.space_group_name_H-M   'P 1'
#
loop_
_entity.id
_entity.type
_entity.pdbx_description
1 polymer ?
#
loop_
_entity_poly.entity_id
_entity_poly.type
_entity_poly.pdbx_seq_one_letter_code
_entity_poly.pdbx_strand_id
1 'polypeptide(L)'
;MAKKDQSVDTINDQLNILKEKEKKVLQFDELLSSMESADEKKRALWMEIYKNALTDRENASILFTDTILQLKGNAANHTILGPVVVKYIERMSRANDQIIKLAEIITKEENRPIDTNSIFDQISEDS
;
A
#
# COMPACT_ATOMS: atom_id res chain seq x y z
N MET A 1 -29.80 -2.62 22.27
CA MET A 1 -28.50 -2.14 22.81
C MET A 1 -27.31 -2.76 22.10
N ALA A 2 -27.28 -4.07 21.84
CA ALA A 2 -26.17 -4.73 21.12
C ALA A 2 -25.92 -4.17 19.71
N LYS A 3 -26.96 -3.75 18.97
CA LYS A 3 -26.83 -3.19 17.63
C LYS A 3 -26.16 -1.81 17.59
N LYS A 4 -26.35 -0.96 18.62
CA LYS A 4 -25.72 0.37 18.71
C LYS A 4 -24.22 0.24 19.03
N ASP A 5 -23.85 -0.67 19.91
CA ASP A 5 -22.46 -0.89 20.29
C ASP A 5 -21.65 -1.47 19.11
N GLN A 6 -22.24 -2.40 18.35
CA GLN A 6 -21.60 -2.96 17.14
C GLN A 6 -21.40 -1.91 16.04
N SER A 7 -22.35 -0.99 15.88
CA SER A 7 -22.26 0.09 14.90
C SER A 7 -21.15 1.08 15.24
N VAL A 8 -21.04 1.45 16.54
CA VAL A 8 -19.98 2.33 17.02
C VAL A 8 -18.62 1.67 16.91
N ASP A 9 -18.51 0.39 17.27
CA ASP A 9 -17.27 -0.37 17.14
C ASP A 9 -16.82 -0.47 15.68
N THR A 10 -17.74 -0.70 14.75
CA THR A 10 -17.44 -0.74 13.31
C THR A 10 -16.94 0.61 12.81
N ILE A 11 -17.56 1.72 13.23
CA ILE A 11 -17.13 3.07 12.86
C ILE A 11 -15.74 3.36 13.43
N ASN A 12 -15.49 3.00 14.68
CA ASN A 12 -14.18 3.16 15.33
C ASN A 12 -13.11 2.36 14.61
N ASP A 13 -13.42 1.12 14.21
CA ASP A 13 -12.50 0.27 13.45
C ASP A 13 -12.16 0.89 12.09
N GLN A 14 -13.15 1.43 11.39
CA GLN A 14 -12.95 2.12 10.12
C GLN A 14 -12.10 3.38 10.28
N LEU A 15 -12.34 4.15 11.33
CA LEU A 15 -11.53 5.34 11.65
C LEU A 15 -10.08 4.96 11.97
N ASN A 16 -9.87 3.87 12.70
CA ASN A 16 -8.54 3.38 13.01
C ASN A 16 -7.80 2.93 11.75
N ILE A 17 -8.47 2.26 10.83
CA ILE A 17 -7.91 1.86 9.54
C ILE A 17 -7.48 3.09 8.74
N LEU A 18 -8.31 4.13 8.68
CA LEU A 18 -7.99 5.38 8.00
C LEU A 18 -6.79 6.09 8.63
N LYS A 19 -6.72 6.14 9.95
CA LYS A 19 -5.59 6.74 10.68
C LYS A 19 -4.29 6.00 10.40
N GLU A 20 -4.32 4.67 10.41
CA GLU A 20 -3.16 3.85 10.10
C GLU A 20 -2.71 4.05 8.65
N LYS A 21 -3.64 4.18 7.72
CA LYS A 21 -3.34 4.49 6.33
C LYS A 21 -2.68 5.85 6.18
N GLU A 22 -3.22 6.88 6.81
CA GLU A 22 -2.65 8.23 6.79
C GLU A 22 -1.23 8.24 7.35
N LYS A 23 -1.00 7.52 8.44
CA LYS A 23 0.31 7.37 9.06
C LYS A 23 1.31 6.73 8.09
N LYS A 24 0.92 5.66 7.41
CA LYS A 24 1.76 4.98 6.41
C LYS A 24 2.08 5.88 5.23
N VAL A 25 1.11 6.65 4.75
CA VAL A 25 1.28 7.61 3.67
C VAL A 25 2.26 8.71 4.07
N LEU A 26 2.14 9.25 5.29
CA LEU A 26 3.06 10.26 5.81
C LEU A 26 4.49 9.72 5.94
N GLN A 27 4.65 8.49 6.45
CA GLN A 27 5.96 7.85 6.57
C GLN A 27 6.60 7.64 5.20
N PHE A 28 5.80 7.25 4.21
CA PHE A 28 6.28 7.08 2.85
C PHE A 28 6.66 8.42 2.21
N ASP A 29 5.88 9.47 2.44
CA ASP A 29 6.17 10.82 1.98
C ASP A 29 7.49 11.34 2.58
N GLU A 30 7.71 11.13 3.86
CA GLU A 30 8.97 11.47 4.53
C GLU A 30 10.16 10.73 3.90
N LEU A 31 10.00 9.44 3.63
CA LEU A 31 11.00 8.63 2.95
C LEU A 31 11.35 9.22 1.58
N LEU A 32 10.34 9.51 0.77
CA LEU A 32 10.53 10.08 -0.57
C LEU A 32 11.18 11.46 -0.52
N SER A 33 10.79 12.27 0.46
CA SER A 33 11.35 13.62 0.63
C SER A 33 12.82 13.60 1.02
N SER A 34 13.28 12.54 1.69
CA SER A 34 14.68 12.37 2.07
C SER A 34 15.57 11.90 0.92
N MET A 35 15.00 11.47 -0.20
CA MET A 35 15.74 10.97 -1.35
C MET A 35 16.24 12.11 -2.23
N GLU A 36 17.55 12.26 -2.33
CA GLU A 36 18.18 13.27 -3.19
C GLU A 36 18.19 12.85 -4.67
N SER A 37 18.22 11.55 -4.94
CA SER A 37 18.34 11.00 -6.28
C SER A 37 17.07 11.01 -7.11
N ALA A 38 15.91 11.23 -6.49
CA ALA A 38 14.61 11.17 -7.15
C ALA A 38 14.06 12.57 -7.41
N ASP A 39 13.59 12.81 -8.63
CA ASP A 39 12.91 14.07 -8.97
C ASP A 39 11.45 14.05 -8.47
N GLU A 40 10.79 15.21 -8.55
CA GLU A 40 9.42 15.39 -8.09
C GLU A 40 8.43 14.50 -8.83
N LYS A 41 8.64 14.27 -10.11
CA LYS A 41 7.76 13.45 -10.94
C LYS A 41 7.81 11.98 -10.51
N LYS A 42 9.00 11.46 -10.25
CA LYS A 42 9.18 10.10 -9.73
C LYS A 42 8.53 9.94 -8.35
N ARG A 43 8.76 10.90 -7.46
CA ARG A 43 8.17 10.88 -6.11
C ARG A 43 6.65 10.88 -6.17
N ALA A 44 6.07 11.74 -7.02
CA ALA A 44 4.63 11.82 -7.19
C ALA A 44 4.05 10.51 -7.73
N LEU A 45 4.71 9.89 -8.71
CA LEU A 45 4.28 8.62 -9.29
C LEU A 45 4.35 7.50 -8.25
N TRP A 46 5.46 7.40 -7.52
CA TRP A 46 5.61 6.38 -6.47
C TRP A 46 4.59 6.55 -5.35
N MET A 47 4.30 7.80 -4.97
CA MET A 47 3.26 8.08 -3.98
C MET A 47 1.88 7.61 -4.46
N GLU A 48 1.56 7.86 -5.72
CA GLU A 48 0.30 7.41 -6.31
C GLU A 48 0.19 5.88 -6.32
N ILE A 49 1.25 5.19 -6.74
CA ILE A 49 1.30 3.72 -6.74
C ILE A 49 1.11 3.18 -5.31
N TYR A 50 1.81 3.76 -4.35
CA TYR A 50 1.73 3.35 -2.95
C TYR A 50 0.32 3.53 -2.38
N LYS A 51 -0.28 4.70 -2.59
CA LYS A 51 -1.65 4.98 -2.15
C LYS A 51 -2.65 4.02 -2.76
N ASN A 52 -2.53 3.76 -4.05
CA ASN A 52 -3.43 2.84 -4.77
C ASN A 52 -3.30 1.41 -4.23
N ALA A 53 -2.08 0.94 -4.02
CA ALA A 53 -1.83 -0.39 -3.46
C ALA A 53 -2.37 -0.51 -2.03
N LEU A 54 -2.18 0.50 -1.18
CA LEU A 54 -2.74 0.53 0.18
C LEU A 54 -4.27 0.48 0.14
N THR A 55 -4.89 1.28 -0.73
CA THR A 55 -6.34 1.34 -0.87
C THR A 55 -6.90 -0.01 -1.32
N ASP A 56 -6.29 -0.64 -2.32
CA ASP A 56 -6.70 -1.96 -2.80
C ASP A 56 -6.59 -3.02 -1.70
N ARG A 57 -5.50 -3.01 -0.96
CA ARG A 57 -5.29 -3.95 0.14
C ARG A 57 -6.31 -3.76 1.25
N GLU A 58 -6.60 -2.53 1.64
CA GLU A 58 -7.57 -2.23 2.69
C GLU A 58 -8.99 -2.61 2.27
N ASN A 59 -9.39 -2.24 1.06
CA ASN A 59 -10.71 -2.58 0.52
C ASN A 59 -10.89 -4.09 0.45
N ALA A 60 -9.88 -4.81 -0.04
CA ALA A 60 -9.93 -6.27 -0.09
C ALA A 60 -9.99 -6.89 1.31
N SER A 61 -9.27 -6.33 2.28
CA SER A 61 -9.27 -6.78 3.67
C SER A 61 -10.64 -6.59 4.33
N ILE A 62 -11.28 -5.45 4.11
CA ILE A 62 -12.62 -5.15 4.64
C ILE A 62 -13.64 -6.13 4.06
N LEU A 63 -13.62 -6.31 2.74
CA LEU A 63 -14.53 -7.23 2.05
C LEU A 63 -14.29 -8.68 2.45
N PHE A 64 -13.02 -9.07 2.63
CA PHE A 64 -12.64 -10.38 3.13
C PHE A 64 -13.23 -10.63 4.51
N THR A 65 -13.05 -9.70 5.45
CA THR A 65 -13.55 -9.82 6.82
C THR A 65 -15.07 -9.93 6.84
N ASP A 66 -15.76 -9.08 6.08
CA ASP A 66 -17.21 -9.11 5.97
C ASP A 66 -17.71 -10.45 5.42
N THR A 67 -17.06 -10.97 4.39
CA THR A 67 -17.41 -12.25 3.78
C THR A 67 -17.18 -13.40 4.75
N ILE A 68 -16.08 -13.40 5.50
CA ILE A 68 -15.77 -14.42 6.52
C ILE A 68 -16.85 -14.43 7.61
N LEU A 69 -17.33 -13.27 8.02
CA LEU A 69 -18.42 -13.18 9.01
C LEU A 69 -19.72 -13.81 8.48
N GLN A 70 -20.01 -13.66 7.20
CA GLN A 70 -21.17 -14.27 6.55
C GLN A 70 -21.04 -15.78 6.42
N LEU A 71 -19.83 -16.32 6.38
CA LEU A 71 -19.58 -17.77 6.28
C LEU A 71 -19.80 -18.49 7.60
N LYS A 72 -19.75 -17.80 8.74
CA LYS A 72 -19.88 -18.44 10.04
C LYS A 72 -21.25 -19.10 10.21
N GLY A 73 -21.24 -20.40 10.47
CA GLY A 73 -22.42 -21.17 10.82
C GLY A 73 -23.32 -21.59 9.65
N ASN A 74 -22.91 -21.34 8.40
CA ASN A 74 -23.72 -21.72 7.24
C ASN A 74 -22.87 -22.41 6.16
N ALA A 75 -22.97 -23.74 6.09
CA ALA A 75 -22.23 -24.57 5.14
C ALA A 75 -22.58 -24.25 3.68
N ALA A 76 -23.82 -23.87 3.39
CA ALA A 76 -24.27 -23.55 2.03
C ALA A 76 -23.55 -22.29 1.51
N ASN A 77 -23.26 -21.32 2.38
CA ASN A 77 -22.56 -20.10 2.00
C ASN A 77 -21.10 -20.35 1.63
N HIS A 78 -20.46 -21.40 2.16
CA HIS A 78 -19.08 -21.74 1.80
C HIS A 78 -18.93 -22.05 0.32
N THR A 79 -19.90 -22.74 -0.27
CA THR A 79 -19.86 -23.08 -1.70
C THR A 79 -20.00 -21.84 -2.57
N ILE A 80 -20.85 -20.89 -2.18
CA ILE A 80 -21.14 -19.68 -2.96
C ILE A 80 -20.06 -18.64 -2.76
N LEU A 81 -19.64 -18.39 -1.51
CA LEU A 81 -18.74 -17.29 -1.14
C LEU A 81 -17.26 -17.70 -1.11
N GLY A 82 -16.95 -19.00 -1.07
CA GLY A 82 -15.57 -19.47 -1.07
C GLY A 82 -14.72 -18.89 -2.20
N PRO A 83 -15.17 -18.95 -3.47
CA PRO A 83 -14.43 -18.36 -4.58
C PRO A 83 -14.25 -16.85 -4.46
N VAL A 84 -15.18 -16.15 -3.84
CA VAL A 84 -15.10 -14.69 -3.59
C VAL A 84 -14.01 -14.40 -2.56
N VAL A 85 -13.94 -15.19 -1.49
CA VAL A 85 -12.90 -15.08 -0.46
C VAL A 85 -11.50 -15.24 -1.09
N VAL A 86 -11.35 -16.24 -1.96
CA VAL A 86 -10.08 -16.47 -2.67
C VAL A 86 -9.67 -15.25 -3.49
N LYS A 87 -10.61 -14.63 -4.19
CA LYS A 87 -10.34 -13.42 -4.97
C LYS A 87 -9.88 -12.25 -4.10
N TYR A 88 -10.44 -12.08 -2.91
CA TYR A 88 -10.00 -11.02 -1.99
C TYR A 88 -8.59 -11.29 -1.47
N ILE A 89 -8.26 -12.54 -1.16
CA ILE A 89 -6.91 -12.95 -0.75
C ILE A 89 -5.92 -12.66 -1.89
N GLU A 90 -6.26 -13.01 -3.11
CA GLU A 90 -5.43 -12.74 -4.29
C GLU A 90 -5.19 -11.23 -4.48
N ARG A 91 -6.22 -10.41 -4.27
CA ARG A 91 -6.10 -8.95 -4.36
C ARG A 91 -5.16 -8.39 -3.30
N MET A 92 -5.29 -8.84 -2.05
CA MET A 92 -4.40 -8.43 -0.98
C MET A 92 -2.95 -8.82 -1.29
N SER A 93 -2.74 -10.03 -1.77
CA SER A 93 -1.43 -10.53 -2.16
C SER A 93 -0.83 -9.70 -3.30
N ARG A 94 -1.63 -9.39 -4.31
CA ARG A 94 -1.20 -8.57 -5.46
C ARG A 94 -0.83 -7.14 -5.02
N ALA A 95 -1.62 -6.55 -4.13
CA ALA A 95 -1.33 -5.22 -3.59
C ALA A 95 -0.01 -5.22 -2.79
N ASN A 96 0.22 -6.26 -1.99
CA ASN A 96 1.49 -6.43 -1.27
C ASN A 96 2.67 -6.59 -2.24
N ASP A 97 2.50 -7.36 -3.31
CA ASP A 97 3.54 -7.53 -4.34
C ASP A 97 3.88 -6.21 -5.02
N GLN A 98 2.88 -5.37 -5.27
CA GLN A 98 3.10 -4.03 -5.84
C GLN A 98 3.92 -3.16 -4.90
N ILE A 99 3.64 -3.21 -3.59
CA ILE A 99 4.40 -2.47 -2.57
C ILE A 99 5.84 -2.97 -2.50
N ILE A 100 6.05 -4.30 -2.54
CA ILE A 100 7.39 -4.90 -2.55
C ILE A 100 8.17 -4.45 -3.80
N LYS A 101 7.56 -4.51 -4.98
CA LYS A 101 8.18 -4.05 -6.22
C LYS A 101 8.55 -2.58 -6.16
N LEU A 102 7.67 -1.75 -5.61
CA LEU A 102 7.93 -0.34 -5.43
C LEU A 102 9.13 -0.11 -4.50
N ALA A 103 9.20 -0.85 -3.39
CA ALA A 103 10.32 -0.79 -2.46
C ALA A 103 11.64 -1.18 -3.15
N GLU A 104 11.61 -2.20 -4.02
CA GLU A 104 12.78 -2.61 -4.80
C GLU A 104 13.24 -1.52 -5.77
N ILE A 105 12.31 -0.87 -6.45
CA ILE A 105 12.59 0.22 -7.39
C ILE A 105 13.21 1.40 -6.66
N ILE A 106 12.65 1.78 -5.51
CA ILE A 106 13.14 2.89 -4.69
C ILE A 106 14.54 2.59 -4.17
N THR A 107 14.76 1.36 -3.69
CA THR A 107 16.07 0.92 -3.20
C THR A 107 17.14 1.00 -4.30
N LYS A 108 16.80 0.59 -5.52
CA LYS A 108 17.71 0.69 -6.66
C LYS A 108 18.03 2.15 -7.00
N GLU A 109 17.05 3.03 -6.91
CA GLU A 109 17.26 4.46 -7.17
C GLU A 109 18.17 5.08 -6.10
N GLU A 110 18.00 4.72 -4.81
CA GLU A 110 18.85 5.18 -3.71
C GLU A 110 20.29 4.70 -3.87
N ASN A 111 20.47 3.47 -4.31
CA ASN A 111 21.79 2.83 -4.46
C ASN A 111 22.35 2.99 -5.87
N ARG A 112 21.74 3.86 -6.67
CA ARG A 112 22.18 4.10 -8.03
C ARG A 112 23.64 4.55 -8.02
N PRO A 113 24.54 3.84 -8.74
CA PRO A 113 25.93 4.25 -8.81
C PRO A 113 26.04 5.65 -9.40
N ILE A 114 26.96 6.43 -8.88
CA ILE A 114 27.25 7.77 -9.40
C ILE A 114 27.58 7.61 -10.89
N ASP A 115 26.87 8.31 -11.75
CA ASP A 115 27.10 8.29 -13.17
C ASP A 115 28.51 8.84 -13.46
N THR A 116 29.37 7.99 -13.99
CA THR A 116 30.73 8.37 -14.34
C THR A 116 30.77 9.57 -15.28
N ASN A 117 29.81 9.70 -16.16
CA ASN A 117 29.69 10.83 -17.07
C ASN A 117 29.43 12.13 -16.30
N SER A 118 28.61 12.11 -15.27
CA SER A 118 28.35 13.27 -14.42
C SER A 118 29.61 13.73 -13.69
N ILE A 119 30.44 12.78 -13.22
CA ILE A 119 31.71 13.08 -12.56
C ILE A 119 32.67 13.72 -13.55
N PHE A 120 32.79 13.19 -14.76
CA PHE A 120 33.65 13.78 -15.79
C PHE A 120 33.20 15.17 -16.21
N ASP A 121 31.89 15.39 -16.32
CA ASP A 121 31.32 16.71 -16.63
C ASP A 121 31.66 17.72 -15.52
N GLN A 122 31.53 17.33 -14.25
CA GLN A 122 31.92 18.18 -13.11
C GLN A 122 33.41 18.49 -13.10
N ILE A 123 34.24 17.53 -13.37
CA ILE A 123 35.69 17.72 -13.44
C ILE A 123 36.05 18.68 -14.60
N SER A 124 35.38 18.56 -15.75
CA SER A 124 35.59 19.42 -16.90
C SER A 124 35.16 20.86 -16.62
N GLU A 125 34.08 21.10 -15.87
CA GLU A 125 33.61 22.41 -15.50
C GLU A 125 34.54 23.10 -14.48
N ASP A 126 35.12 22.31 -13.57
CA ASP A 126 36.03 22.82 -12.54
C ASP A 126 37.46 23.08 -13.05
N SER A 127 37.80 22.58 -14.22
CA SER A 127 39.10 22.82 -14.84
C SER A 127 39.06 23.97 -15.86
#